data_cec06f7d20c20feb88212bcd3217ae16
#
_entry.id   cec06f7d20c20feb88212bcd3217ae16
#
_cell.length_a   1.000
_cell.length_b   1.000
_cell.length_c   1.000
_cell.angle_alpha   90.00
_cell.angle_beta   90.00
_cell.angle_gamma   90.00
#
_symmetry.space_group_name_H-M   'P 1'
#
loop_
_entity.id
_entity.type
_entity.pdbx_description
1 polymer ?
#
loop_
_entity_poly.entity_id
_entity_poly.type
_entity_poly.pdbx_seq_one_letter_code
_entity_poly.pdbx_strand_id
1 'polypeptide(L)'
;MHKGKDEMSDVAERVKKIVVEHLGVEADKVVDTANFIDDLGADSLDTVELVMAFEEAFGIEIPDEDAEKIATVKDAIAYIDKHAQAKK
;
A
#
# COMPACT_ATOMS: atom_id res chain seq x y z
N MET A 1 -16.03 -17.44 9.10
CA MET A 1 -15.56 -17.20 8.76
C MET A 1 -15.07 -17.06 7.84
N HIS A 2 -14.78 -17.15 7.21
CA HIS A 2 -14.23 -17.07 6.35
C HIS A 2 -13.52 -16.79 5.94
N LYS A 3 -13.39 -16.69 5.81
CA LYS A 3 -12.68 -16.42 5.56
C LYS A 3 -11.44 -16.68 4.92
N GLY A 4 -10.62 -17.66 4.74
CA GLY A 4 -9.34 -17.98 4.22
C GLY A 4 -8.99 -17.40 2.89
N LYS A 5 -9.94 -17.28 2.07
CA LYS A 5 -9.74 -16.72 0.74
C LYS A 5 -9.40 -15.23 0.78
N ASP A 6 -9.49 -14.66 1.96
CA ASP A 6 -9.34 -13.23 2.10
C ASP A 6 -7.94 -12.82 2.51
N GLU A 7 -6.98 -13.70 2.40
CA GLU A 7 -5.62 -13.36 2.80
C GLU A 7 -5.09 -12.18 2.02
N MET A 8 -5.29 -12.17 0.71
CA MET A 8 -4.85 -11.03 -0.08
C MET A 8 -5.69 -9.80 0.22
N SER A 9 -6.95 -10.02 0.55
CA SER A 9 -7.81 -8.90 0.91
C SER A 9 -7.34 -8.21 2.17
N ASP A 10 -6.78 -8.96 3.12
CA ASP A 10 -6.24 -8.35 4.32
C ASP A 10 -5.16 -7.35 4.00
N VAL A 11 -4.22 -7.74 3.16
CA VAL A 11 -3.16 -6.83 2.77
C VAL A 11 -3.74 -5.63 2.04
N ALA A 12 -4.65 -5.88 1.11
CA ALA A 12 -5.24 -4.80 0.34
C ALA A 12 -5.98 -3.82 1.24
N GLU A 13 -6.76 -4.33 2.17
CA GLU A 13 -7.51 -3.46 3.07
C GLU A 13 -6.60 -2.63 3.94
N ARG A 14 -5.54 -3.24 4.44
CA ARG A 14 -4.61 -2.51 5.30
C ARG A 14 -3.87 -1.43 4.51
N VAL A 15 -3.48 -1.75 3.29
CA VAL A 15 -2.83 -0.76 2.45
C VAL A 15 -3.76 0.41 2.19
N LYS A 16 -5.00 0.11 1.83
CA LYS A 16 -5.95 1.18 1.53
C LYS A 16 -6.23 2.03 2.76
N LYS A 17 -6.33 1.41 3.92
CA LYS A 17 -6.58 2.15 5.13
C LYS A 17 -5.43 3.10 5.44
N ILE A 18 -4.20 2.62 5.27
CA ILE A 18 -3.04 3.46 5.50
C ILE A 18 -3.04 4.64 4.55
N VAL A 19 -3.36 4.39 3.28
CA VAL A 19 -3.41 5.46 2.29
C VAL A 19 -4.46 6.51 2.67
N VAL A 20 -5.64 6.04 3.07
CA VAL A 20 -6.70 6.94 3.47
C VAL A 20 -6.24 7.83 4.62
N GLU A 21 -5.59 7.25 5.60
CA GLU A 21 -5.17 8.00 6.76
C GLU A 21 -4.06 8.99 6.46
N HIS A 22 -3.12 8.60 5.62
CA HIS A 22 -1.99 9.46 5.33
C HIS A 22 -2.30 10.56 4.34
N LEU A 23 -3.10 10.24 3.33
CA LEU A 23 -3.41 11.22 2.28
C LEU A 23 -4.70 11.97 2.55
N GLY A 24 -5.51 11.51 3.48
CA GLY A 24 -6.76 12.16 3.78
C GLY A 24 -7.77 12.07 2.65
N VAL A 25 -7.74 10.98 1.90
CA VAL A 25 -8.67 10.78 0.80
C VAL A 25 -9.73 9.78 1.21
N GLU A 26 -10.82 9.77 0.46
CA GLU A 26 -11.90 8.85 0.75
C GLU A 26 -11.54 7.43 0.30
N ALA A 27 -12.02 6.45 1.04
CA ALA A 27 -11.73 5.07 0.72
C ALA A 27 -12.23 4.71 -0.68
N ASP A 28 -13.31 5.31 -1.12
CA ASP A 28 -13.84 5.06 -2.46
C ASP A 28 -12.84 5.41 -3.54
N LYS A 29 -11.96 6.36 -3.26
CA LYS A 29 -10.99 6.79 -4.25
C LYS A 29 -9.77 5.89 -4.28
N VAL A 30 -9.57 5.11 -3.24
CA VAL A 30 -8.39 4.25 -3.14
C VAL A 30 -8.71 2.91 -3.76
N VAL A 31 -8.62 2.86 -5.07
CA VAL A 31 -8.88 1.63 -5.83
C VAL A 31 -7.57 1.10 -6.37
N ASP A 32 -7.58 -0.14 -6.83
CA ASP A 32 -6.35 -0.81 -7.25
C ASP A 32 -5.59 -0.02 -8.30
N THR A 33 -6.30 0.59 -9.23
CA THR A 33 -5.66 1.30 -10.33
C THR A 33 -5.35 2.74 -9.99
N ALA A 34 -5.69 3.21 -8.80
CA ALA A 34 -5.45 4.59 -8.42
C ALA A 34 -3.94 4.85 -8.30
N ASN A 35 -3.49 5.92 -8.93
CA ASN A 35 -2.11 6.34 -8.84
C ASN A 35 -1.97 7.27 -7.63
N PHE A 36 -0.96 7.03 -6.80
CA PHE A 36 -0.82 7.83 -5.58
C PHE A 36 -0.67 9.31 -5.90
N ILE A 37 0.05 9.65 -6.93
CA ILE A 37 0.31 11.03 -7.27
C ILE A 37 -0.79 11.59 -8.15
N ASP A 38 -1.10 10.91 -9.25
CA ASP A 38 -2.04 11.44 -10.24
C ASP A 38 -3.48 11.41 -9.75
N ASP A 39 -3.85 10.34 -9.07
CA ASP A 39 -5.25 10.16 -8.69
C ASP A 39 -5.53 10.58 -7.26
N LEU A 40 -4.58 10.35 -6.37
CA LEU A 40 -4.79 10.62 -4.96
C LEU A 40 -4.10 11.89 -4.49
N GLY A 41 -3.33 12.52 -5.36
CA GLY A 41 -2.76 13.81 -5.06
C GLY A 41 -1.58 13.80 -4.11
N ALA A 42 -0.91 12.67 -3.97
CA ALA A 42 0.26 12.59 -3.12
C ALA A 42 1.44 13.28 -3.80
N ASP A 43 2.26 13.97 -3.03
CA ASP A 43 3.52 14.47 -3.58
C ASP A 43 4.64 13.52 -3.15
N SER A 44 5.88 13.90 -3.47
CA SER A 44 6.99 12.98 -3.21
C SER A 44 7.19 12.74 -1.72
N LEU A 45 6.93 13.74 -0.88
CA LEU A 45 7.02 13.54 0.56
C LEU A 45 5.95 12.56 1.05
N ASP A 46 4.76 12.71 0.51
CA ASP A 46 3.66 11.83 0.90
C ASP A 46 3.98 10.39 0.54
N THR A 47 4.56 10.16 -0.63
CA THR A 47 4.88 8.79 -1.02
C THR A 47 5.95 8.20 -0.13
N VAL A 48 6.93 8.99 0.28
CA VAL A 48 7.95 8.51 1.21
C VAL A 48 7.31 8.10 2.53
N GLU A 49 6.43 8.94 3.04
CA GLU A 49 5.77 8.63 4.30
C GLU A 49 4.88 7.40 4.19
N LEU A 50 4.21 7.25 3.04
CA LEU A 50 3.42 6.06 2.83
C LEU A 50 4.27 4.79 2.86
N VAL A 51 5.41 4.85 2.21
CA VAL A 51 6.32 3.70 2.18
C VAL A 51 6.74 3.35 3.59
N MET A 52 7.11 4.35 4.38
CA MET A 52 7.51 4.10 5.75
C MET A 52 6.38 3.52 6.58
N ALA A 53 5.16 4.00 6.35
CA ALA A 53 4.02 3.47 7.07
C ALA A 53 3.78 2.01 6.71
N PHE A 54 3.94 1.67 5.43
CA PHE A 54 3.80 0.27 5.01
C PHE A 54 4.87 -0.59 5.68
N GLU A 55 6.09 -0.10 5.73
CA GLU A 55 7.16 -0.86 6.36
C GLU A 55 6.84 -1.18 7.81
N GLU A 56 6.34 -0.20 8.53
CA GLU A 56 6.04 -0.39 9.93
C GLU A 56 4.82 -1.28 10.13
N ALA A 57 3.82 -1.10 9.29
CA ALA A 57 2.57 -1.84 9.44
C ALA A 57 2.75 -3.31 9.16
N PHE A 58 3.61 -3.65 8.22
CA PHE A 58 3.78 -5.03 7.78
C PHE A 58 5.09 -5.64 8.21
N GLY A 59 5.97 -4.86 8.84
CA GLY A 59 7.25 -5.38 9.31
C GLY A 59 8.17 -5.80 8.20
N ILE A 60 8.18 -5.07 7.11
CA ILE A 60 9.04 -5.36 5.97
C ILE A 60 9.89 -4.14 5.66
N GLU A 61 10.88 -4.34 4.81
CA GLU A 61 11.71 -3.23 4.31
C GLU A 61 11.42 -3.00 2.84
N ILE A 62 11.28 -1.74 2.48
CA ILE A 62 11.06 -1.37 1.09
C ILE A 62 12.20 -0.45 0.68
N PRO A 63 13.19 -0.95 -0.05
CA PRO A 63 14.30 -0.11 -0.51
C PRO A 63 13.81 1.01 -1.41
N ASP A 64 14.58 2.07 -1.49
CA ASP A 64 14.22 3.21 -2.33
C ASP A 64 13.96 2.80 -3.77
N GLU A 65 14.78 1.88 -4.29
CA GLU A 65 14.60 1.43 -5.66
C GLU A 65 13.23 0.82 -5.89
N ASP A 66 12.80 0.03 -4.92
CA ASP A 66 11.50 -0.61 -5.04
C ASP A 66 10.38 0.38 -4.80
N ALA A 67 10.60 1.32 -3.89
CA ALA A 67 9.59 2.33 -3.62
C ALA A 67 9.28 3.15 -4.86
N GLU A 68 10.29 3.41 -5.67
CA GLU A 68 10.09 4.18 -6.89
C GLU A 68 9.19 3.45 -7.89
N LYS A 69 9.16 2.13 -7.81
CA LYS A 69 8.34 1.34 -8.71
C LYS A 69 6.90 1.25 -8.25
N ILE A 70 6.63 1.65 -7.03
CA ILE A 70 5.28 1.58 -6.48
C ILE A 70 4.57 2.88 -6.84
N ALA A 71 3.80 2.84 -7.92
CA ALA A 71 3.10 4.01 -8.43
C ALA A 71 1.62 3.98 -8.12
N THR A 72 1.04 2.79 -8.07
CA THR A 72 -0.40 2.64 -7.84
C THR A 72 -0.66 1.83 -6.59
N VAL A 73 -1.91 1.86 -6.16
CA VAL A 73 -2.33 1.06 -5.01
C VAL A 73 -2.06 -0.41 -5.27
N LYS A 74 -2.36 -0.86 -6.48
CA LYS A 74 -2.13 -2.26 -6.84
C LYS A 74 -0.66 -2.63 -6.72
N ASP A 75 0.22 -1.74 -7.17
CA ASP A 75 1.65 -2.00 -7.07
C ASP A 75 2.06 -2.18 -5.62
N ALA A 76 1.55 -1.35 -4.73
CA ALA A 76 1.88 -1.43 -3.32
C ALA A 76 1.37 -2.73 -2.73
N ILE A 77 0.14 -3.08 -3.05
CA ILE A 77 -0.45 -4.30 -2.52
C ILE A 77 0.35 -5.52 -2.98
N ALA A 78 0.67 -5.57 -4.26
CA ALA A 78 1.41 -6.71 -4.80
C ALA A 78 2.78 -6.83 -4.16
N TYR A 79 3.46 -5.71 -4.01
CA TYR A 79 4.79 -5.73 -3.41
C TYR A 79 4.73 -6.22 -1.96
N ILE A 80 3.81 -5.66 -1.20
CA ILE A 80 3.72 -5.97 0.21
C ILE A 80 3.28 -7.43 0.41
N ASP A 81 2.30 -7.85 -0.38
CA ASP A 81 1.82 -9.22 -0.26
C ASP A 81 2.95 -10.21 -0.50
N LYS A 82 3.73 -9.95 -1.53
CA LYS A 82 4.83 -10.84 -1.86
C LYS A 82 5.87 -10.88 -0.76
N HIS A 83 6.23 -9.72 -0.24
CA HIS A 83 7.29 -9.64 0.77
C HIS A 83 6.82 -10.10 2.13
N ALA A 84 5.58 -9.82 2.47
CA ALA A 84 5.05 -10.29 3.74
C ALA A 84 5.00 -11.81 3.78
N GLN A 85 4.64 -12.43 2.67
CA GLN A 85 4.61 -13.87 2.61
C GLN A 85 6.00 -14.45 2.68
N ALA A 86 6.96 -13.77 2.08
CA ALA A 86 8.33 -14.26 2.07
C ALA A 86 8.93 -14.31 3.47
N LYS A 87 8.42 -13.51 4.38
CA LYS A 87 8.94 -13.49 5.73
C LYS A 87 8.62 -14.75 6.50
N LYS A 88 7.65 -15.47 6.04
CA LYS A 88 7.31 -16.68 6.73
C LYS A 88 8.40 -17.74 6.55
#